data_6ae55bdc6cce2c2e3dc2966edfb5f3d6
#
_entry.id   6ae55bdc6cce2c2e3dc2966edfb5f3d6
#
_cell.length_a   1.000
_cell.length_b   1.000
_cell.length_c   1.000
_cell.angle_alpha   90.00
_cell.angle_beta   90.00
_cell.angle_gamma   90.00
#
_symmetry.space_group_name_H-M   'P 1'
#
loop_
_entity.id
_entity.type
_entity.pdbx_description
1 polymer ?
#
loop_
_entity_poly.entity_id
_entity_poly.type
_entity_poly.pdbx_seq_one_letter_code
_entity_poly.pdbx_strand_id
1 'polypeptide(L)'
;MRRFSNGLMFNFNYTWSHMLDNQDSSGWGSKEGTTIWQNAHDPSANYGASNFDVRNMFKAYGLYNLPFGRGRKYLNNNKFADEAVGGWTLSLTWLGQGGNPFTPHMSDSTNSFTLSSGTFQWYPNQVGKPKAGNFKGINGWFDPSAYASPAPGTLGNMRRNSVYGPGVHVMNASVHKAFPLGERMSFDFTANATNVLNHPSFAQPDLNIGPGHAAQITGTTVGGRVLMLVGKLRF
;
A
#
# COMPACT_ATOMS: atom_id res chain seq x y z
N MET A 1 14.08 -3.47 18.03
CA MET A 1 14.54 -2.08 18.20
C MET A 1 15.98 -2.10 18.67
N ARG A 2 16.87 -1.37 18.03
CA ARG A 2 18.29 -1.30 18.44
C ARG A 2 18.73 0.18 18.50
N ARG A 3 19.32 0.56 19.62
CA ARG A 3 19.95 1.88 19.82
C ARG A 3 21.47 1.70 19.78
N PHE A 4 22.14 2.55 19.04
CA PHE A 4 23.60 2.58 18.99
C PHE A 4 24.13 3.83 19.71
N SER A 5 25.30 3.72 20.30
CA SER A 5 25.92 4.80 21.07
C SER A 5 26.22 6.08 20.26
N ASN A 6 26.21 5.97 18.92
CA ASN A 6 26.60 7.04 18.01
C ASN A 6 25.40 7.82 17.42
N GLY A 7 24.28 7.92 18.13
CA GLY A 7 23.13 8.71 17.67
C GLY A 7 22.26 8.03 16.60
N LEU A 8 22.48 6.76 16.28
CA LEU A 8 21.66 5.98 15.36
C LEU A 8 20.67 5.12 16.15
N MET A 9 19.42 5.19 15.76
CA MET A 9 18.36 4.29 16.20
C MET A 9 17.63 3.75 14.98
N PHE A 10 17.39 2.46 14.93
CA PHE A 10 16.52 1.89 13.91
C PHE A 10 15.66 0.75 14.43
N ASN A 11 14.56 0.53 13.78
CA ASN A 11 13.69 -0.63 13.95
C ASN A 11 13.31 -1.17 12.58
N PHE A 12 13.26 -2.47 12.48
CA PHE A 12 12.82 -3.19 11.31
C PHE A 12 11.85 -4.30 11.75
N ASN A 13 10.70 -4.37 11.10
CA ASN A 13 9.69 -5.39 11.33
C ASN A 13 9.31 -6.03 10.00
N TYR A 14 9.25 -7.34 10.01
CA TYR A 14 8.70 -8.14 8.95
C TYR A 14 7.54 -8.95 9.47
N THR A 15 6.44 -8.94 8.75
CA THR A 15 5.26 -9.75 9.02
C THR A 15 4.94 -10.56 7.78
N TRP A 16 4.88 -11.88 7.96
CA TRP A 16 4.26 -12.78 7.02
C TRP A 16 2.91 -13.20 7.59
N SER A 17 1.86 -13.12 6.78
CA SER A 17 0.51 -13.51 7.18
C SER A 17 -0.26 -14.10 6.03
N HIS A 18 -1.27 -14.88 6.36
CA HIS A 18 -2.26 -15.38 5.41
C HIS A 18 -3.60 -15.47 6.11
N MET A 19 -4.49 -14.58 5.74
CA MET A 19 -5.83 -14.50 6.28
C MET A 19 -6.81 -15.15 5.29
N LEU A 20 -7.58 -16.10 5.80
CA LEU A 20 -8.61 -16.82 5.05
C LEU A 20 -9.96 -16.62 5.72
N ASP A 21 -10.97 -16.40 4.94
CA ASP A 21 -12.35 -16.30 5.39
C ASP A 21 -13.32 -16.63 4.24
N ASN A 22 -14.61 -16.65 4.53
CA ASN A 22 -15.67 -16.75 3.53
C ASN A 22 -16.46 -15.44 3.38
N GLN A 23 -16.22 -14.47 4.26
CA GLN A 23 -16.81 -13.14 4.22
C GLN A 23 -16.00 -12.18 5.08
N ASP A 24 -15.59 -11.05 4.54
CA ASP A 24 -14.71 -10.08 5.20
C ASP A 24 -15.30 -8.67 5.31
N SER A 25 -16.58 -8.52 5.01
CA SER A 25 -17.32 -7.30 5.31
C SER A 25 -18.63 -7.62 6.00
N SER A 26 -18.87 -7.02 7.13
CA SER A 26 -20.04 -7.26 7.98
C SER A 26 -21.11 -6.17 7.85
N GLY A 27 -21.19 -5.43 6.76
CA GLY A 27 -22.11 -4.31 6.76
C GLY A 27 -22.42 -3.64 5.45
N TRP A 28 -23.52 -2.95 5.45
CA TRP A 28 -23.98 -2.06 4.40
C TRP A 28 -23.03 -0.88 4.28
N GLY A 29 -22.37 -0.73 3.16
CA GLY A 29 -21.66 0.49 2.81
C GLY A 29 -20.15 0.46 2.85
N SER A 30 -19.47 -0.68 2.90
CA SER A 30 -18.04 -0.70 2.58
C SER A 30 -17.86 -0.38 1.09
N LYS A 31 -17.02 0.59 0.78
CA LYS A 31 -16.71 0.98 -0.62
C LYS A 31 -16.07 -0.15 -1.42
N GLU A 32 -15.66 -1.21 -0.78
CA GLU A 32 -14.97 -2.35 -1.37
C GLU A 32 -15.86 -3.58 -1.56
N GLY A 33 -17.17 -3.33 -1.65
CA GLY A 33 -18.15 -4.34 -1.94
C GLY A 33 -18.39 -5.27 -0.74
N THR A 34 -19.59 -5.24 -0.23
CA THR A 34 -20.09 -6.30 0.66
C THR A 34 -19.90 -7.60 -0.09
N THR A 35 -19.03 -8.48 0.37
CA THR A 35 -18.90 -9.79 -0.24
C THR A 35 -20.14 -10.58 0.13
N ILE A 36 -21.16 -10.51 -0.71
CA ILE A 36 -22.31 -11.39 -0.62
C ILE A 36 -21.86 -12.72 -1.21
N TRP A 37 -22.16 -13.80 -0.53
CA TRP A 37 -21.87 -15.14 -1.05
C TRP A 37 -22.49 -15.31 -2.43
N GLN A 38 -21.72 -15.82 -3.38
CA GLN A 38 -22.23 -16.14 -4.71
C GLN A 38 -23.40 -17.15 -4.62
N ASN A 39 -23.34 -18.06 -3.64
CA ASN A 39 -24.38 -19.02 -3.33
C ASN A 39 -24.70 -18.96 -1.83
N ALA A 40 -25.86 -18.44 -1.47
CA ALA A 40 -26.30 -18.38 -0.08
C ALA A 40 -26.55 -19.77 0.55
N HIS A 41 -26.78 -20.80 -0.27
CA HIS A 41 -26.94 -22.17 0.19
C HIS A 41 -25.62 -22.91 0.39
N ASP A 42 -24.52 -22.36 -0.13
CA ASP A 42 -23.15 -22.88 0.07
C ASP A 42 -22.16 -21.76 0.31
N PRO A 43 -22.11 -21.20 1.51
CA PRO A 43 -21.13 -20.16 1.87
C PRO A 43 -19.68 -20.64 1.80
N SER A 44 -19.45 -21.94 1.85
CA SER A 44 -18.11 -22.53 1.79
C SER A 44 -17.45 -22.35 0.40
N ALA A 45 -18.25 -22.21 -0.65
CA ALA A 45 -17.79 -21.92 -2.00
C ALA A 45 -17.03 -20.56 -2.09
N ASN A 46 -17.30 -19.64 -1.15
CA ASN A 46 -16.62 -18.37 -1.07
C ASN A 46 -15.35 -18.39 -0.19
N TYR A 47 -14.98 -19.54 0.36
CA TYR A 47 -13.77 -19.63 1.19
C TYR A 47 -12.51 -19.37 0.36
N GLY A 48 -11.74 -18.38 0.79
CA GLY A 48 -10.54 -17.95 0.08
C GLY A 48 -9.75 -16.93 0.88
N ALA A 49 -8.78 -16.28 0.23
CA ALA A 49 -8.04 -15.20 0.85
C ALA A 49 -8.99 -14.04 1.22
N SER A 50 -8.81 -13.45 2.40
CA SER A 50 -9.51 -12.23 2.81
C SER A 50 -9.08 -11.04 1.96
N ASN A 51 -9.95 -10.03 1.78
CA ASN A 51 -9.57 -8.75 1.19
C ASN A 51 -8.43 -8.05 1.95
N PHE A 52 -8.24 -8.41 3.22
CA PHE A 52 -7.19 -7.90 4.10
C PHE A 52 -5.91 -8.74 4.08
N ASP A 53 -5.84 -9.79 3.27
CA ASP A 53 -4.68 -10.68 3.21
C ASP A 53 -3.48 -9.99 2.55
N VAL A 54 -2.57 -9.52 3.38
CA VAL A 54 -1.26 -9.01 2.95
C VAL A 54 -0.18 -10.03 3.31
N ARG A 55 0.29 -10.78 2.31
CA ARG A 55 1.24 -11.88 2.52
C ARG A 55 2.55 -11.47 3.14
N ASN A 56 3.09 -10.35 2.72
CA ASN A 56 4.38 -9.86 3.18
C ASN A 56 4.28 -8.38 3.49
N MET A 57 4.69 -7.98 4.68
CA MET A 57 4.74 -6.59 5.09
C MET A 57 6.08 -6.29 5.77
N PHE A 58 6.77 -5.28 5.26
CA PHE A 58 8.01 -4.75 5.81
C PHE A 58 7.75 -3.34 6.31
N LYS A 59 8.13 -3.06 7.55
CA LYS A 59 8.11 -1.72 8.13
C LYS A 59 9.46 -1.42 8.73
N ALA A 60 10.03 -0.29 8.37
CA ALA A 60 11.25 0.18 8.97
C ALA A 60 11.12 1.65 9.36
N TYR A 61 11.73 2.04 10.45
CA TYR A 61 11.98 3.43 10.78
C TYR A 61 13.38 3.59 11.36
N GLY A 62 13.98 4.72 11.07
CA GLY A 62 15.30 5.08 11.56
C GLY A 62 15.37 6.54 11.94
N LEU A 63 16.21 6.83 12.92
CA LEU A 63 16.56 8.17 13.34
C LEU A 63 18.08 8.24 13.49
N TYR A 64 18.68 9.24 12.89
CA TYR A 64 20.12 9.43 12.93
C TYR A 64 20.48 10.88 13.24
N ASN A 65 21.06 11.10 14.40
CA ASN A 65 21.70 12.36 14.73
C ASN A 65 23.05 12.42 14.02
N LEU A 66 23.18 13.35 13.07
CA LEU A 66 24.41 13.45 12.29
C LEU A 66 25.64 13.71 13.18
N PRO A 67 26.77 13.06 12.91
CA PRO A 67 27.94 13.11 13.77
C PRO A 67 28.81 14.36 13.52
N PHE A 68 28.16 15.47 13.17
CA PHE A 68 28.82 16.75 12.88
C PHE A 68 28.52 17.79 13.96
N GLY A 69 29.47 18.69 14.23
CA GLY A 69 29.33 19.83 15.12
C GLY A 69 29.95 19.62 16.50
N ARG A 70 29.72 20.61 17.38
CA ARG A 70 30.34 20.68 18.72
C ARG A 70 29.99 19.46 19.57
N GLY A 71 31.01 18.83 20.15
CA GLY A 71 30.85 17.60 20.95
C GLY A 71 30.55 16.34 20.11
N ARG A 72 30.65 16.42 18.78
CA ARG A 72 30.48 15.30 17.87
C ARG A 72 31.81 14.83 17.29
N LYS A 73 31.78 13.72 16.53
CA LYS A 73 32.99 13.09 15.99
C LYS A 73 33.71 13.97 14.96
N TYR A 74 32.96 14.75 14.18
CA TYR A 74 33.48 15.54 13.07
C TYR A 74 33.11 17.02 13.21
N LEU A 75 33.97 17.92 12.72
CA LEU A 75 33.79 19.38 12.71
C LEU A 75 33.59 19.98 14.11
N ASN A 76 34.25 19.42 15.12
CA ASN A 76 34.08 19.76 16.52
C ASN A 76 34.62 21.17 16.90
N ASN A 77 35.60 21.69 16.17
CA ASN A 77 36.38 22.90 16.56
C ASN A 77 36.03 24.15 15.73
N ASN A 78 35.09 24.08 14.80
CA ASN A 78 34.72 25.20 13.95
C ASN A 78 33.30 25.66 14.25
N LYS A 79 33.14 26.87 14.80
CA LYS A 79 31.87 27.43 15.19
C LYS A 79 30.91 27.61 14.00
N PHE A 80 31.40 28.10 12.87
CA PHE A 80 30.57 28.28 11.66
C PHE A 80 30.14 26.96 11.07
N ALA A 81 31.01 25.95 11.07
CA ALA A 81 30.65 24.61 10.62
C ALA A 81 29.61 23.95 11.56
N ASP A 82 29.70 24.20 12.86
CA ASP A 82 28.71 23.73 13.84
C ASP A 82 27.35 24.37 13.59
N GLU A 83 27.28 25.66 13.38
CA GLU A 83 26.06 26.39 13.08
C GLU A 83 25.39 25.92 11.77
N ALA A 84 26.19 25.62 10.74
CA ALA A 84 25.66 25.18 9.44
C ALA A 84 25.27 23.68 9.41
N VAL A 85 26.22 22.81 9.79
CA VAL A 85 26.08 21.35 9.58
C VAL A 85 25.92 20.52 10.87
N GLY A 86 26.12 21.12 12.04
CA GLY A 86 25.94 20.49 13.35
C GLY A 86 24.45 20.37 13.72
N GLY A 87 24.12 19.43 14.60
CA GLY A 87 22.81 19.33 15.21
C GLY A 87 21.66 18.86 14.32
N TRP A 88 21.94 18.41 13.11
CA TRP A 88 20.92 17.82 12.24
C TRP A 88 20.52 16.43 12.68
N THR A 89 19.22 16.17 12.63
CA THR A 89 18.63 14.85 12.81
C THR A 89 17.91 14.43 11.53
N LEU A 90 18.29 13.27 11.01
CA LEU A 90 17.61 12.61 9.90
C LEU A 90 16.67 11.56 10.44
N SER A 91 15.43 11.54 9.97
CA SER A 91 14.50 10.43 10.20
C SER A 91 13.99 9.85 8.89
N LEU A 92 13.81 8.54 8.89
CA LEU A 92 13.33 7.76 7.75
C LEU A 92 12.25 6.82 8.20
N THR A 93 11.19 6.68 7.41
CA THR A 93 10.22 5.61 7.53
C THR A 93 10.04 4.92 6.20
N TRP A 94 9.90 3.62 6.22
CA TRP A 94 9.66 2.82 5.02
C TRP A 94 8.56 1.80 5.28
N LEU A 95 7.61 1.73 4.36
CA LEU A 95 6.59 0.71 4.25
C LEU A 95 6.74 0.02 2.91
N GLY A 96 6.89 -1.30 2.93
CA GLY A 96 6.81 -2.16 1.77
C GLY A 96 5.85 -3.30 2.05
N GLN A 97 4.83 -3.47 1.23
CA GLN A 97 3.87 -4.56 1.39
C GLN A 97 3.45 -5.16 0.06
N GLY A 98 3.10 -6.45 0.08
CA GLY A 98 2.46 -7.12 -1.04
C GLY A 98 1.10 -6.52 -1.36
N GLY A 99 0.60 -6.76 -2.57
CA GLY A 99 -0.75 -6.35 -2.95
C GLY A 99 -1.82 -7.16 -2.22
N ASN A 100 -2.98 -6.55 -2.05
CA ASN A 100 -4.17 -7.22 -1.57
C ASN A 100 -4.73 -8.14 -2.66
N PRO A 101 -5.37 -9.25 -2.30
CA PRO A 101 -6.06 -10.07 -3.27
C PRO A 101 -7.36 -9.42 -3.73
N PHE A 102 -7.81 -9.83 -4.90
CA PHE A 102 -9.09 -9.39 -5.47
C PHE A 102 -9.72 -10.49 -6.31
N THR A 103 -11.00 -10.30 -6.57
CA THR A 103 -11.84 -11.20 -7.34
C THR A 103 -12.18 -10.55 -8.67
N PRO A 104 -11.62 -11.00 -9.81
CA PRO A 104 -12.16 -10.64 -11.11
C PRO A 104 -13.64 -10.99 -11.20
N HIS A 105 -14.45 -10.13 -11.78
CA HIS A 105 -15.90 -10.33 -11.85
C HIS A 105 -16.45 -9.89 -13.21
N MET A 106 -17.64 -10.29 -13.49
CA MET A 106 -18.34 -9.92 -14.71
C MET A 106 -19.36 -8.83 -14.42
N SER A 107 -19.46 -7.85 -15.31
CA SER A 107 -20.49 -6.80 -15.26
C SER A 107 -21.79 -7.24 -15.91
N ASP A 108 -21.77 -8.33 -16.70
CA ASP A 108 -22.94 -8.79 -17.43
C ASP A 108 -23.85 -9.65 -16.54
N SER A 109 -25.03 -9.10 -16.28
CA SER A 109 -26.11 -9.73 -15.51
C SER A 109 -27.01 -10.64 -16.36
N THR A 110 -26.77 -10.79 -17.66
CA THR A 110 -27.67 -11.52 -18.56
C THR A 110 -27.68 -13.01 -18.32
N ASN A 111 -26.68 -13.56 -17.64
CA ASN A 111 -26.64 -14.96 -17.21
C ASN A 111 -27.36 -15.23 -15.89
N SER A 112 -28.10 -14.34 -15.43
CA SER A 112 -28.34 -14.11 -14.05
C SER A 112 -29.44 -14.98 -13.43
N PHE A 113 -29.10 -15.47 -12.32
CA PHE A 113 -29.99 -15.43 -11.15
C PHE A 113 -30.26 -13.94 -10.86
N THR A 114 -31.39 -13.44 -11.30
CA THR A 114 -31.84 -12.07 -11.08
C THR A 114 -32.06 -11.83 -9.59
N LEU A 115 -31.02 -11.42 -8.89
CA LEU A 115 -31.16 -10.81 -7.60
C LEU A 115 -31.06 -9.30 -7.81
N SER A 116 -32.17 -8.66 -7.62
CA SER A 116 -32.46 -7.26 -7.94
C SER A 116 -31.74 -6.21 -7.11
N SER A 117 -30.74 -6.58 -6.34
CA SER A 117 -29.90 -5.63 -5.60
C SER A 117 -28.51 -5.59 -6.23
N GLY A 118 -28.15 -4.50 -6.87
CA GLY A 118 -26.89 -4.28 -7.60
C GLY A 118 -25.57 -4.46 -6.85
N THR A 119 -25.52 -5.40 -5.93
CA THR A 119 -24.39 -5.71 -5.06
C THR A 119 -23.76 -7.07 -5.34
N PHE A 120 -24.27 -7.82 -6.32
CA PHE A 120 -23.69 -9.11 -6.68
C PHE A 120 -22.53 -8.96 -7.65
N GLN A 121 -21.38 -9.50 -7.25
CA GLN A 121 -20.27 -9.75 -8.16
C GLN A 121 -20.47 -11.14 -8.79
N TRP A 122 -20.62 -11.18 -10.11
CA TRP A 122 -20.71 -12.43 -10.84
C TRP A 122 -19.32 -13.00 -11.04
N TYR A 123 -19.08 -14.18 -10.51
CA TYR A 123 -17.80 -14.85 -10.72
C TYR A 123 -17.79 -15.52 -12.10
N PRO A 124 -16.75 -15.29 -12.90
CA PRO A 124 -16.56 -16.04 -14.13
C PRO A 124 -16.14 -17.49 -13.87
N ASN A 125 -16.19 -18.32 -14.90
CA ASN A 125 -15.46 -19.56 -14.90
C ASN A 125 -13.98 -19.30 -15.15
N GLN A 126 -13.11 -19.87 -14.33
CA GLN A 126 -11.69 -19.89 -14.61
C GLN A 126 -11.40 -21.04 -15.59
N VAL A 127 -11.01 -20.70 -16.82
CA VAL A 127 -10.70 -21.65 -17.90
C VAL A 127 -9.21 -21.76 -18.18
N GLY A 128 -8.39 -20.90 -17.55
CA GLY A 128 -6.95 -20.88 -17.71
C GLY A 128 -6.21 -20.35 -16.48
N LYS A 129 -4.91 -20.19 -16.60
CA LYS A 129 -4.08 -19.52 -15.60
C LYS A 129 -4.10 -18.01 -15.86
N PRO A 130 -4.50 -17.18 -14.90
CA PRO A 130 -4.68 -15.74 -15.11
C PRO A 130 -3.36 -14.96 -15.29
N LYS A 131 -2.19 -15.60 -15.18
CA LYS A 131 -0.88 -14.95 -15.30
C LYS A 131 -0.85 -13.61 -14.56
N ALA A 132 -1.35 -13.60 -13.32
CA ALA A 132 -1.45 -12.40 -12.52
C ALA A 132 -0.09 -11.86 -12.10
N GLY A 133 -0.04 -10.58 -11.82
CA GLY A 133 1.17 -9.94 -11.35
C GLY A 133 2.06 -9.42 -12.47
N ASN A 134 1.53 -8.49 -13.25
CA ASN A 134 2.28 -7.79 -14.31
C ASN A 134 2.32 -8.49 -15.67
N PHE A 135 1.21 -9.07 -16.09
CA PHE A 135 1.10 -9.77 -17.40
C PHE A 135 1.48 -8.88 -18.61
N LYS A 136 0.95 -7.63 -18.65
CA LYS A 136 1.28 -6.59 -19.63
C LYS A 136 1.60 -5.24 -18.95
N GLY A 137 2.17 -5.29 -17.76
CA GLY A 137 2.40 -4.11 -16.95
C GLY A 137 1.10 -3.42 -16.54
N ILE A 138 1.10 -2.10 -16.52
CA ILE A 138 -0.08 -1.30 -16.18
C ILE A 138 -1.22 -1.44 -17.21
N ASN A 139 -0.92 -1.88 -18.43
CA ASN A 139 -1.91 -2.08 -19.49
C ASN A 139 -2.62 -3.44 -19.41
N GLY A 140 -2.29 -4.27 -18.42
CA GLY A 140 -2.91 -5.56 -18.19
C GLY A 140 -2.24 -6.30 -17.02
N TRP A 141 -2.77 -6.14 -15.83
CA TRP A 141 -2.18 -6.75 -14.63
C TRP A 141 -2.33 -8.25 -14.58
N PHE A 142 -3.44 -8.76 -15.06
CA PHE A 142 -3.72 -10.19 -15.23
C PHE A 142 -4.29 -10.46 -16.62
N ASP A 143 -4.35 -11.72 -17.02
CA ASP A 143 -4.87 -12.14 -18.33
C ASP A 143 -6.39 -12.39 -18.24
N PRO A 144 -7.25 -11.50 -18.79
CA PRO A 144 -8.69 -11.69 -18.78
C PRO A 144 -9.16 -12.91 -19.56
N SER A 145 -8.37 -13.37 -20.56
CA SER A 145 -8.74 -14.55 -21.38
C SER A 145 -8.71 -15.87 -20.62
N ALA A 146 -8.13 -15.85 -19.40
CA ALA A 146 -8.21 -16.99 -18.48
C ALA A 146 -9.58 -17.21 -17.87
N TYR A 147 -10.55 -16.33 -18.16
CA TYR A 147 -11.88 -16.35 -17.63
C TYR A 147 -12.93 -16.35 -18.72
N ALA A 148 -14.03 -17.03 -18.50
CA ALA A 148 -15.18 -17.11 -19.41
C ALA A 148 -16.50 -16.97 -18.66
N SER A 149 -17.53 -16.51 -19.34
CA SER A 149 -18.88 -16.48 -18.78
C SER A 149 -19.35 -17.89 -18.44
N PRO A 150 -19.97 -18.08 -17.27
CA PRO A 150 -20.68 -19.32 -16.97
C PRO A 150 -21.84 -19.53 -17.93
N ALA A 151 -22.30 -20.77 -18.09
CA ALA A 151 -23.52 -21.04 -18.84
C ALA A 151 -24.74 -20.37 -18.14
N PRO A 152 -25.77 -19.96 -18.90
CA PRO A 152 -26.98 -19.40 -18.33
C PRO A 152 -27.56 -20.26 -17.21
N GLY A 153 -27.92 -19.62 -16.08
CA GLY A 153 -28.46 -20.32 -14.92
C GLY A 153 -27.43 -21.09 -14.09
N THR A 154 -26.11 -20.89 -14.33
CA THR A 154 -25.06 -21.52 -13.53
C THR A 154 -24.18 -20.48 -12.84
N LEU A 155 -23.57 -20.85 -11.72
CA LEU A 155 -22.59 -20.04 -11.01
C LEU A 155 -21.19 -20.31 -11.58
N GLY A 156 -20.34 -19.26 -11.60
CA GLY A 156 -18.94 -19.40 -11.97
C GLY A 156 -18.13 -20.19 -10.94
N ASN A 157 -17.09 -20.85 -11.39
CA ASN A 157 -16.25 -21.72 -10.57
C ASN A 157 -14.97 -21.04 -10.04
N MET A 158 -14.76 -19.76 -10.35
CA MET A 158 -13.57 -19.04 -9.90
C MET A 158 -13.60 -18.89 -8.37
N ARG A 159 -12.45 -19.01 -7.76
CA ARG A 159 -12.29 -18.76 -6.32
C ARG A 159 -12.25 -17.28 -6.03
N ARG A 160 -12.89 -16.87 -4.94
CA ARG A 160 -12.79 -15.51 -4.39
C ARG A 160 -11.31 -15.16 -4.12
N ASN A 161 -10.93 -13.91 -4.41
CA ASN A 161 -9.63 -13.36 -4.10
C ASN A 161 -8.44 -14.21 -4.58
N SER A 162 -8.57 -14.76 -5.80
CA SER A 162 -7.57 -15.64 -6.40
C SER A 162 -6.41 -14.89 -7.10
N VAL A 163 -6.54 -13.58 -7.27
CA VAL A 163 -5.54 -12.74 -7.94
C VAL A 163 -5.06 -11.66 -6.98
N TYR A 164 -3.75 -11.43 -6.93
CA TYR A 164 -3.15 -10.39 -6.08
C TYR A 164 -2.80 -9.14 -6.89
N GLY A 165 -3.10 -7.99 -6.32
CA GLY A 165 -2.82 -6.68 -6.89
C GLY A 165 -1.36 -6.24 -6.75
N PRO A 166 -1.08 -5.00 -7.19
CA PRO A 166 0.21 -4.38 -6.98
C PRO A 166 0.51 -4.17 -5.49
N GLY A 167 1.78 -4.30 -5.14
CA GLY A 167 2.26 -3.95 -3.82
C GLY A 167 2.40 -2.44 -3.63
N VAL A 168 2.59 -2.04 -2.37
CA VAL A 168 2.81 -0.64 -1.99
C VAL A 168 4.22 -0.48 -1.44
N HIS A 169 4.95 0.52 -1.93
CA HIS A 169 6.28 0.89 -1.45
C HIS A 169 6.34 2.39 -1.22
N VAL A 170 6.47 2.80 0.03
CA VAL A 170 6.53 4.22 0.41
C VAL A 170 7.68 4.46 1.35
N MET A 171 8.52 5.42 1.01
CA MET A 171 9.60 5.91 1.86
C MET A 171 9.41 7.39 2.14
N ASN A 172 9.38 7.76 3.42
CA ASN A 172 9.33 9.15 3.85
C ASN A 172 10.63 9.50 4.55
N ALA A 173 11.08 10.72 4.37
CA ALA A 173 12.28 11.26 5.01
C ALA A 173 11.97 12.61 5.67
N SER A 174 12.65 12.90 6.74
CA SER A 174 12.60 14.21 7.39
C SER A 174 13.98 14.60 7.88
N VAL A 175 14.34 15.86 7.71
CA VAL A 175 15.50 16.47 8.34
C VAL A 175 15.04 17.56 9.29
N HIS A 176 15.62 17.59 10.47
CA HIS A 176 15.28 18.55 11.52
C HIS A 176 16.54 19.15 12.10
N LYS A 177 16.51 20.46 12.39
CA LYS A 177 17.52 21.15 13.17
C LYS A 177 16.89 22.27 14.01
N ALA A 178 17.34 22.37 15.26
CA ALA A 178 17.05 23.50 16.12
C ALA A 178 18.23 24.50 16.11
N PHE A 179 17.93 25.76 15.86
CA PHE A 179 18.88 26.88 15.90
C PHE A 179 18.62 27.69 17.17
N PRO A 180 19.51 27.68 18.15
CA PRO A 180 19.39 28.54 19.33
C PRO A 180 19.56 30.01 18.93
N LEU A 181 18.59 30.84 19.28
CA LEU A 181 18.57 32.30 19.03
C LEU A 181 18.81 33.11 20.35
N GLY A 182 19.71 32.64 21.18
CA GLY A 182 19.98 33.18 22.52
C GLY A 182 19.61 32.24 23.63
N GLU A 183 19.38 32.74 24.84
CA GLU A 183 19.19 31.91 26.04
C GLU A 183 17.75 31.34 26.14
N ARG A 184 16.74 32.01 25.56
CA ARG A 184 15.33 31.68 25.73
C ARG A 184 14.60 31.40 24.43
N MET A 185 15.25 31.64 23.29
CA MET A 185 14.59 31.45 21.99
C MET A 185 15.30 30.40 21.14
N SER A 186 14.53 29.66 20.37
CA SER A 186 15.05 28.77 19.34
C SER A 186 14.17 28.78 18.10
N PHE A 187 14.81 28.59 16.94
CA PHE A 187 14.11 28.36 15.69
C PHE A 187 14.29 26.89 15.28
N ASP A 188 13.20 26.15 15.21
CA ASP A 188 13.19 24.78 14.75
C ASP A 188 12.84 24.75 13.26
N PHE A 189 13.74 24.23 12.46
CA PHE A 189 13.52 23.99 11.05
C PHE A 189 13.31 22.49 10.79
N THR A 190 12.29 22.16 10.02
CA THR A 190 12.01 20.79 9.59
C THR A 190 11.65 20.77 8.10
N ALA A 191 12.33 19.92 7.35
CA ALA A 191 11.93 19.59 5.98
C ALA A 191 11.48 18.14 5.92
N ASN A 192 10.23 17.93 5.51
CA ASN A 192 9.61 16.62 5.37
C ASN A 192 9.43 16.30 3.88
N ALA A 193 9.75 15.07 3.50
CA ALA A 193 9.51 14.53 2.18
C ALA A 193 8.65 13.26 2.30
N THR A 194 7.40 13.33 1.85
CA THR A 194 6.56 12.15 1.69
C THR A 194 6.84 11.54 0.32
N ASN A 195 6.91 10.21 0.27
CA ASN A 195 7.30 9.47 -0.93
C ASN A 195 8.60 10.05 -1.53
N VAL A 196 9.67 10.11 -0.72
CA VAL A 196 10.93 10.77 -1.08
C VAL A 196 11.56 10.23 -2.36
N LEU A 197 11.36 8.94 -2.64
CA LEU A 197 11.85 8.28 -3.85
C LEU A 197 10.99 8.59 -5.08
N ASN A 198 9.83 9.24 -4.89
CA ASN A 198 8.84 9.49 -5.93
C ASN A 198 8.44 8.21 -6.70
N HIS A 199 8.36 7.09 -5.98
CA HIS A 199 8.02 5.80 -6.55
C HIS A 199 6.50 5.64 -6.65
N PRO A 200 5.92 5.34 -7.82
CA PRO A 200 4.49 5.10 -7.94
C PRO A 200 4.11 3.78 -7.25
N SER A 201 3.10 3.81 -6.40
CA SER A 201 2.41 2.62 -5.92
C SER A 201 1.08 2.53 -6.63
N PHE A 202 0.92 1.52 -7.47
CA PHE A 202 -0.23 1.40 -8.35
C PHE A 202 -1.50 1.04 -7.60
N ALA A 203 -2.65 1.52 -8.10
CA ALA A 203 -3.97 1.12 -7.64
C ALA A 203 -4.32 -0.30 -8.10
N GLN A 204 -5.46 -0.82 -7.66
CA GLN A 204 -5.98 -2.07 -8.20
C GLN A 204 -6.27 -1.93 -9.69
N PRO A 205 -6.09 -3.00 -10.48
CA PRO A 205 -6.49 -3.03 -11.88
C PRO A 205 -8.01 -3.00 -12.02
N ASP A 206 -8.49 -2.74 -13.23
CA ASP A 206 -9.88 -3.01 -13.59
C ASP A 206 -10.16 -4.50 -13.38
N LEU A 207 -11.17 -4.80 -12.58
CA LEU A 207 -11.55 -6.15 -12.18
C LEU A 207 -12.62 -6.78 -13.08
N ASN A 208 -13.22 -5.99 -13.96
CA ASN A 208 -14.24 -6.48 -14.86
C ASN A 208 -13.66 -7.38 -15.94
N ILE A 209 -14.37 -8.46 -16.22
CA ILE A 209 -14.09 -9.38 -17.33
C ILE A 209 -15.14 -9.16 -18.39
N GLY A 210 -14.72 -9.01 -19.64
CA GLY A 210 -15.60 -8.81 -20.77
C GLY A 210 -15.01 -7.92 -21.85
N PRO A 211 -15.78 -7.66 -22.92
CA PRO A 211 -15.33 -6.77 -24.00
C PRO A 211 -14.99 -5.37 -23.49
N GLY A 212 -13.86 -4.84 -23.89
CA GLY A 212 -13.39 -3.51 -23.48
C GLY A 212 -12.64 -3.46 -22.16
N HIS A 213 -12.57 -4.55 -21.39
CA HIS A 213 -11.85 -4.64 -20.13
C HIS A 213 -10.53 -5.41 -20.31
N ALA A 214 -9.43 -4.79 -19.95
CA ALA A 214 -8.08 -5.32 -20.16
C ALA A 214 -7.25 -5.43 -18.87
N ALA A 215 -7.90 -5.44 -17.72
CA ALA A 215 -7.23 -5.44 -16.41
C ALA A 215 -6.21 -4.28 -16.26
N GLN A 216 -6.51 -3.12 -16.78
CA GLN A 216 -5.64 -1.94 -16.76
C GLN A 216 -5.59 -1.31 -15.39
N ILE A 217 -4.44 -0.71 -15.07
CA ILE A 217 -4.25 0.13 -13.89
C ILE A 217 -4.23 1.58 -14.36
N THR A 218 -5.18 2.38 -13.92
CA THR A 218 -5.34 3.78 -14.33
C THR A 218 -4.99 4.79 -13.24
N GLY A 219 -4.61 4.32 -12.05
CA GLY A 219 -4.33 5.18 -10.92
C GLY A 219 -3.21 4.68 -10.03
N THR A 220 -2.91 5.47 -9.02
CA THR A 220 -1.96 5.15 -7.95
C THR A 220 -2.65 5.26 -6.59
N THR A 221 -2.24 4.40 -5.64
CA THR A 221 -2.71 4.45 -4.24
C THR A 221 -1.95 5.48 -3.41
N VAL A 222 -0.74 5.81 -3.84
CA VAL A 222 0.13 6.79 -3.17
C VAL A 222 0.38 7.94 -4.13
N GLY A 223 0.15 9.16 -3.64
CA GLY A 223 0.45 10.37 -4.40
C GLY A 223 1.94 10.53 -4.70
N GLY A 224 2.25 11.43 -5.62
CA GLY A 224 3.61 11.83 -5.92
C GLY A 224 4.33 12.41 -4.70
N ARG A 225 5.62 12.62 -4.82
CA ARG A 225 6.43 13.22 -3.76
C ARG A 225 5.92 14.60 -3.36
N VAL A 226 5.76 14.80 -2.05
CA VAL A 226 5.42 16.09 -1.46
C VAL A 226 6.55 16.52 -0.55
N LEU A 227 7.00 17.77 -0.71
CA LEU A 227 7.96 18.41 0.17
C LEU A 227 7.25 19.47 1.01
N MET A 228 7.44 19.43 2.33
CA MET A 228 6.88 20.38 3.27
C MET A 228 8.02 20.94 4.14
N LEU A 229 8.14 22.27 4.15
CA LEU A 229 9.08 22.98 5.00
C LEU A 229 8.32 23.61 6.17
N VAL A 230 8.82 23.43 7.37
CA VAL A 230 8.21 23.94 8.61
C VAL A 230 9.25 24.70 9.39
N GLY A 231 8.93 25.95 9.74
CA GLY A 231 9.69 26.78 10.66
C GLY A 231 8.84 27.03 11.91
N LYS A 232 9.42 26.84 13.09
CA LYS A 232 8.76 27.10 14.39
C LYS A 232 9.67 27.90 15.28
N LEU A 233 9.19 29.04 15.75
CA LEU A 233 9.83 29.82 16.82
C LEU A 233 9.32 29.32 18.18
N ARG A 234 10.26 29.14 19.10
CA ARG A 234 9.97 28.87 20.52
C ARG A 234 10.60 29.99 21.34
N PHE A 235 9.87 30.49 22.29
CA PHE A 235 10.29 31.55 23.23
C PHE A 235 9.78 31.26 24.63
#